data_f850ede847b886532e0bc4033882ca2f
#
_entry.id   f850ede847b886532e0bc4033882ca2f
#
_cell.length_a   1.000
_cell.length_b   1.000
_cell.length_c   1.000
_cell.angle_alpha   90.00
_cell.angle_beta   90.00
_cell.angle_gamma   90.00
#
_symmetry.space_group_name_H-M   'P 1'
#
loop_
_entity.id
_entity.type
_entity.pdbx_description
1 polymer ?
#
loop_
_entity_poly.entity_id
_entity_poly.type
_entity_poly.pdbx_seq_one_letter_code
_entity_poly.pdbx_strand_id
1 'polypeptide(L)'
;FLIGAVLCKRPGIERFLETLMEAAAQQGYSVLARFAQSPEEEKEALEVLRGYPLDGLVLCRGMEFEEEPDLESLGVPTCVLQLTRRKTSPYPGIDLEQTGWKAAQALAERKHRNFFCVVHGDSQEEKTFVEGVQKYLSQSRPSLPLPFVCRYEKMGLPTNLLLENTAALCYDTDLAEKVYEEALRKNRRIPKYLSVLGLEWGMAQGFLPKLATVRLPFETMAEKACREVVRKIENPSAPAVDWSPAEFSLQEGESLGLPLSEQGQKVVVVGSINMDTTIALSDFPRVGQTSISNSRVISPGGKGLNQAVAVAKLEGTAVLIGKVGKDYEGSKVWDHLQQNRVSVEYVRRTSRDSTGNAYICVQQDGESGIMVYKGANAMLTSEELIESKDAFDRAEYCLLSTELDNEAIETAAQLAWEREVKIVIKPAALDRISDELLERTFIFLPNSKESARLCPGESQVEQQAEAFLKRGAKHVIVTLGHEGCYWTDGKNSQRFPAADFETVDTTGAADAFAAALVVCLTKGLDMREAIHRATVAAGFSTTKWGVTDAMIDWDTLEFLCSAKNTLRQFRR
;
A
#
# COMPACT_ATOMS: atom_id res chain seq x y z
N PHE A 1 -32.21 33.63 -31.98
CA PHE A 1 -31.24 32.88 -32.75
C PHE A 1 -31.10 31.46 -32.25
N LEU A 2 -30.76 30.48 -33.12
CA LEU A 2 -30.82 29.07 -32.82
C LEU A 2 -29.54 28.33 -33.23
N ILE A 3 -28.86 27.69 -32.29
CA ILE A 3 -27.72 26.82 -32.55
C ILE A 3 -28.18 25.38 -32.48
N GLY A 4 -27.96 24.59 -33.54
CA GLY A 4 -28.08 23.14 -33.50
C GLY A 4 -26.90 22.51 -32.75
N ALA A 5 -27.13 21.40 -32.06
CA ALA A 5 -26.07 20.60 -31.48
C ALA A 5 -26.30 19.10 -31.73
N VAL A 6 -25.33 18.41 -32.34
CA VAL A 6 -25.31 16.96 -32.41
C VAL A 6 -24.16 16.48 -31.53
N LEU A 7 -24.51 15.69 -30.50
CA LEU A 7 -23.60 15.28 -29.44
C LEU A 7 -23.52 13.75 -29.37
N CYS A 8 -22.32 13.20 -29.26
CA CYS A 8 -22.15 11.77 -29.02
C CYS A 8 -22.71 11.39 -27.64
N LYS A 9 -23.44 10.27 -27.56
CA LYS A 9 -24.05 9.81 -26.31
C LYS A 9 -23.01 9.05 -25.47
N ARG A 10 -22.34 9.78 -24.58
CA ARG A 10 -21.32 9.29 -23.65
C ARG A 10 -21.52 9.90 -22.26
N PRO A 11 -21.10 9.25 -21.19
CA PRO A 11 -21.12 9.84 -19.85
C PRO A 11 -20.45 11.21 -19.82
N GLY A 12 -21.04 12.17 -19.12
CA GLY A 12 -20.51 13.54 -18.98
C GLY A 12 -20.89 14.51 -20.09
N ILE A 13 -21.47 14.04 -21.18
CA ILE A 13 -21.91 14.91 -22.28
C ILE A 13 -23.04 15.84 -21.84
N GLU A 14 -23.79 15.48 -20.80
CA GLU A 14 -24.82 16.32 -20.19
C GLU A 14 -24.21 17.62 -19.66
N ARG A 15 -23.06 17.56 -19.00
CA ARG A 15 -22.32 18.74 -18.49
C ARG A 15 -21.89 19.66 -19.66
N PHE A 16 -21.42 19.04 -20.73
CA PHE A 16 -21.09 19.79 -21.95
C PHE A 16 -22.34 20.51 -22.50
N LEU A 17 -23.48 19.80 -22.60
CA LEU A 17 -24.73 20.37 -23.10
C LEU A 17 -25.24 21.50 -22.21
N GLU A 18 -25.29 21.30 -20.90
CA GLU A 18 -25.71 22.34 -19.94
C GLU A 18 -24.88 23.61 -20.09
N THR A 19 -23.55 23.49 -20.10
CA THR A 19 -22.65 24.62 -20.27
C THR A 19 -22.78 25.26 -21.65
N LEU A 20 -22.98 24.46 -22.72
CA LEU A 20 -23.23 24.99 -24.07
C LEU A 20 -24.50 25.82 -24.11
N MET A 21 -25.58 25.33 -23.46
CA MET A 21 -26.85 26.07 -23.39
C MET A 21 -26.72 27.37 -22.61
N GLU A 22 -26.03 27.36 -21.47
CA GLU A 22 -25.78 28.56 -20.66
C GLU A 22 -24.94 29.59 -21.43
N ALA A 23 -23.84 29.16 -22.04
CA ALA A 23 -22.97 30.03 -22.81
C ALA A 23 -23.68 30.61 -24.04
N ALA A 24 -24.49 29.83 -24.73
CA ALA A 24 -25.30 30.27 -25.85
C ALA A 24 -26.36 31.31 -25.43
N ALA A 25 -27.05 31.06 -24.32
CA ALA A 25 -28.06 31.99 -23.78
C ALA A 25 -27.46 33.34 -23.43
N GLN A 26 -26.25 33.39 -22.88
CA GLN A 26 -25.52 34.62 -22.59
C GLN A 26 -25.22 35.45 -23.85
N GLN A 27 -25.14 34.81 -25.03
CA GLN A 27 -24.92 35.42 -26.34
C GLN A 27 -26.24 35.63 -27.12
N GLY A 28 -27.40 35.36 -26.51
CA GLY A 28 -28.70 35.53 -27.15
C GLY A 28 -29.12 34.39 -28.07
N TYR A 29 -28.52 33.23 -27.95
CA TYR A 29 -28.85 32.03 -28.72
C TYR A 29 -29.55 30.97 -27.85
N SER A 30 -30.48 30.23 -28.46
CA SER A 30 -31.02 28.97 -27.89
C SER A 30 -30.30 27.77 -28.51
N VAL A 31 -30.29 26.65 -27.83
CA VAL A 31 -29.67 25.40 -28.31
C VAL A 31 -30.72 24.33 -28.53
N LEU A 32 -30.71 23.70 -29.72
CA LEU A 32 -31.52 22.53 -30.05
C LEU A 32 -30.59 21.33 -30.20
N ALA A 33 -30.60 20.40 -29.21
CA ALA A 33 -29.68 19.29 -29.16
C ALA A 33 -30.30 17.97 -29.63
N ARG A 34 -29.49 17.15 -30.29
CA ARG A 34 -29.72 15.74 -30.62
C ARG A 34 -28.50 14.92 -30.19
N PHE A 35 -28.74 13.65 -29.86
CA PHE A 35 -27.69 12.71 -29.51
C PHE A 35 -27.55 11.65 -30.60
N ALA A 36 -26.31 11.20 -30.85
CA ALA A 36 -25.98 10.16 -31.80
C ALA A 36 -24.93 9.20 -31.22
N GLN A 37 -25.12 7.88 -31.41
CA GLN A 37 -24.18 6.85 -30.99
C GLN A 37 -23.44 6.23 -32.17
N SER A 38 -23.94 6.44 -33.40
CA SER A 38 -23.37 5.91 -34.62
C SER A 38 -23.36 6.96 -35.73
N PRO A 39 -22.56 6.75 -36.81
CA PRO A 39 -22.57 7.62 -37.98
C PRO A 39 -23.95 7.74 -38.64
N GLU A 40 -24.74 6.67 -38.63
CA GLU A 40 -26.12 6.68 -39.16
C GLU A 40 -27.03 7.57 -38.34
N GLU A 41 -26.98 7.45 -37.00
CA GLU A 41 -27.73 8.31 -36.08
C GLU A 41 -27.30 9.80 -36.19
N GLU A 42 -25.98 10.06 -36.39
CA GLU A 42 -25.48 11.42 -36.63
C GLU A 42 -26.12 12.01 -37.89
N LYS A 43 -26.14 11.23 -38.98
CA LYS A 43 -26.75 11.67 -40.24
C LYS A 43 -28.25 11.95 -40.08
N GLU A 44 -28.96 11.05 -39.40
CA GLU A 44 -30.39 11.25 -39.10
C GLU A 44 -30.62 12.49 -38.24
N ALA A 45 -29.81 12.70 -37.19
CA ALA A 45 -29.89 13.87 -36.35
C ALA A 45 -29.64 15.18 -37.12
N LEU A 46 -28.69 15.18 -38.05
CA LEU A 46 -28.41 16.30 -38.94
C LEU A 46 -29.56 16.56 -39.91
N GLU A 47 -30.17 15.54 -40.49
CA GLU A 47 -31.35 15.69 -41.36
C GLU A 47 -32.56 16.29 -40.58
N VAL A 48 -32.78 15.87 -39.35
CA VAL A 48 -33.83 16.47 -38.51
C VAL A 48 -33.53 17.93 -38.21
N LEU A 49 -32.29 18.26 -37.86
CA LEU A 49 -31.89 19.65 -37.55
C LEU A 49 -31.97 20.59 -38.75
N ARG A 50 -31.79 20.07 -39.99
CA ARG A 50 -32.01 20.87 -41.24
C ARG A 50 -33.44 21.38 -41.38
N GLY A 51 -34.40 20.76 -40.75
CA GLY A 51 -35.81 21.24 -40.73
C GLY A 51 -36.02 22.49 -39.88
N TYR A 52 -35.01 23.01 -39.20
CA TYR A 52 -35.11 24.19 -38.33
C TYR A 52 -34.24 25.34 -38.91
N PRO A 53 -34.61 26.60 -38.69
CA PRO A 53 -33.83 27.75 -39.11
C PRO A 53 -32.62 27.95 -38.18
N LEU A 54 -31.59 27.12 -38.34
CA LEU A 54 -30.36 27.23 -37.56
C LEU A 54 -29.47 28.36 -38.04
N ASP A 55 -28.88 29.10 -37.12
CA ASP A 55 -27.85 30.08 -37.37
C ASP A 55 -26.43 29.46 -37.37
N GLY A 56 -26.26 28.35 -36.64
CA GLY A 56 -25.02 27.60 -36.57
C GLY A 56 -25.18 26.22 -35.98
N LEU A 57 -24.11 25.40 -35.99
CA LEU A 57 -24.10 24.03 -35.53
C LEU A 57 -22.85 23.73 -34.71
N VAL A 58 -23.03 23.01 -33.60
CA VAL A 58 -21.95 22.36 -32.83
C VAL A 58 -22.07 20.84 -33.04
N LEU A 59 -21.00 20.23 -33.54
CA LEU A 59 -20.90 18.79 -33.77
C LEU A 59 -19.82 18.20 -32.87
N CYS A 60 -20.21 17.45 -31.82
CA CYS A 60 -19.29 16.78 -30.90
C CYS A 60 -19.36 15.27 -31.11
N ARG A 61 -18.31 14.70 -31.70
CA ARG A 61 -18.23 13.32 -32.18
C ARG A 61 -17.41 12.43 -31.27
N GLY A 62 -17.78 11.17 -31.15
CA GLY A 62 -16.95 10.14 -30.52
C GLY A 62 -15.79 9.65 -31.41
N MET A 63 -14.89 8.82 -30.89
CA MET A 63 -13.78 8.25 -31.67
C MET A 63 -14.23 7.25 -32.74
N GLU A 64 -15.40 6.66 -32.59
CA GLU A 64 -16.01 5.71 -33.53
C GLU A 64 -16.36 6.33 -34.88
N PHE A 65 -16.46 7.66 -34.97
CA PHE A 65 -16.81 8.37 -36.19
C PHE A 65 -15.55 8.62 -37.02
N GLU A 66 -15.24 7.71 -37.98
CA GLU A 66 -14.00 7.75 -38.77
C GLU A 66 -14.09 8.69 -39.98
N GLU A 67 -15.26 8.77 -40.60
CA GLU A 67 -15.48 9.59 -41.76
C GLU A 67 -15.52 11.07 -41.39
N GLU A 68 -14.95 11.93 -42.25
CA GLU A 68 -15.09 13.37 -42.07
C GLU A 68 -16.55 13.79 -42.30
N PRO A 69 -17.10 14.71 -41.50
CA PRO A 69 -18.46 15.21 -41.72
C PRO A 69 -18.50 16.06 -42.99
N ASP A 70 -19.55 15.87 -43.81
CA ASP A 70 -19.81 16.72 -44.94
C ASP A 70 -20.36 18.10 -44.49
N LEU A 71 -19.43 18.98 -44.11
CA LEU A 71 -19.73 20.30 -43.58
C LEU A 71 -20.35 21.24 -44.64
N GLU A 72 -20.00 21.06 -45.92
CA GLU A 72 -20.49 21.89 -47.01
C GLU A 72 -22.00 21.69 -47.22
N SER A 73 -22.47 20.46 -47.04
CA SER A 73 -23.89 20.11 -47.18
C SER A 73 -24.77 20.70 -46.06
N LEU A 74 -24.20 21.13 -44.93
CA LEU A 74 -24.94 21.66 -43.79
C LEU A 74 -25.41 23.12 -44.00
N GLY A 75 -24.71 23.90 -44.81
CA GLY A 75 -25.11 25.27 -45.18
C GLY A 75 -25.11 26.28 -44.04
N VAL A 76 -24.59 25.92 -42.86
CA VAL A 76 -24.51 26.78 -41.67
C VAL A 76 -23.10 26.75 -41.06
N PRO A 77 -22.65 27.83 -40.41
CA PRO A 77 -21.40 27.86 -39.68
C PRO A 77 -21.34 26.71 -38.64
N THR A 78 -20.33 25.83 -38.76
CA THR A 78 -20.23 24.64 -37.92
C THR A 78 -18.93 24.65 -37.12
N CYS A 79 -19.03 24.34 -35.83
CA CYS A 79 -17.92 24.01 -34.96
C CYS A 79 -17.89 22.48 -34.74
N VAL A 80 -16.83 21.82 -35.19
CA VAL A 80 -16.62 20.39 -35.03
C VAL A 80 -15.60 20.13 -33.92
N LEU A 81 -15.93 19.23 -33.00
CA LEU A 81 -15.02 18.73 -31.98
C LEU A 81 -15.11 17.20 -31.93
N GLN A 82 -14.08 16.61 -31.35
CA GLN A 82 -14.13 15.23 -30.88
C GLN A 82 -14.24 15.21 -29.36
N LEU A 83 -15.07 14.32 -28.80
CA LEU A 83 -15.13 14.17 -27.35
C LEU A 83 -13.75 13.78 -26.82
N THR A 84 -13.12 12.80 -27.46
CA THR A 84 -11.75 12.36 -27.19
C THR A 84 -10.89 12.54 -28.43
N ARG A 85 -9.75 13.22 -28.28
CA ARG A 85 -8.88 13.60 -29.40
C ARG A 85 -8.16 12.40 -29.99
N ARG A 86 -8.27 12.20 -31.29
CA ARG A 86 -7.38 11.31 -32.06
C ARG A 86 -6.09 12.04 -32.44
N LYS A 87 -4.96 11.32 -32.41
CA LYS A 87 -3.66 11.90 -32.83
C LYS A 87 -3.65 12.39 -34.28
N THR A 88 -4.47 11.79 -35.13
CA THR A 88 -4.58 12.10 -36.58
C THR A 88 -5.69 13.09 -36.91
N SER A 89 -6.54 13.47 -35.96
CA SER A 89 -7.67 14.36 -36.19
C SER A 89 -7.27 15.83 -36.11
N PRO A 90 -7.78 16.69 -37.05
CA PRO A 90 -7.60 18.13 -36.96
C PRO A 90 -8.50 18.77 -35.89
N TYR A 91 -9.51 18.05 -35.39
CA TYR A 91 -10.50 18.59 -34.47
C TYR A 91 -10.02 18.57 -33.01
N PRO A 92 -10.36 19.61 -32.24
CA PRO A 92 -10.04 19.63 -30.80
C PRO A 92 -10.85 18.59 -30.04
N GLY A 93 -10.29 18.11 -28.92
CA GLY A 93 -10.94 17.13 -28.06
C GLY A 93 -10.14 16.88 -26.79
N ILE A 94 -10.67 16.05 -25.88
CA ILE A 94 -10.01 15.62 -24.65
C ILE A 94 -8.79 14.77 -25.02
N ASP A 95 -7.63 15.15 -24.52
CA ASP A 95 -6.38 14.42 -24.69
C ASP A 95 -6.26 13.34 -23.59
N LEU A 96 -6.64 12.09 -23.92
CA LEU A 96 -6.59 10.97 -22.98
C LEU A 96 -5.16 10.54 -22.65
N GLU A 97 -4.19 10.75 -23.55
CA GLU A 97 -2.78 10.49 -23.24
C GLU A 97 -2.30 11.45 -22.13
N GLN A 98 -2.62 12.73 -22.26
CA GLN A 98 -2.31 13.71 -21.23
C GLN A 98 -3.09 13.46 -19.93
N THR A 99 -4.34 13.02 -20.03
CA THR A 99 -5.15 12.65 -18.87
C THR A 99 -4.51 11.50 -18.09
N GLY A 100 -4.08 10.43 -18.77
CA GLY A 100 -3.37 9.30 -18.17
C GLY A 100 -2.05 9.72 -17.52
N TRP A 101 -1.29 10.61 -18.20
CA TRP A 101 -0.08 11.21 -17.64
C TRP A 101 -0.34 11.93 -16.31
N LYS A 102 -1.33 12.81 -16.26
CA LYS A 102 -1.69 13.59 -15.06
C LYS A 102 -2.20 12.73 -13.93
N ALA A 103 -2.99 11.70 -14.24
CA ALA A 103 -3.48 10.76 -13.24
C ALA A 103 -2.34 9.96 -12.59
N ALA A 104 -1.38 9.47 -13.39
CA ALA A 104 -0.19 8.78 -12.89
C ALA A 104 0.70 9.72 -12.07
N GLN A 105 0.86 10.97 -12.51
CA GLN A 105 1.58 12.01 -11.77
C GLN A 105 0.98 12.24 -10.39
N ALA A 106 -0.35 12.36 -10.29
CA ALA A 106 -1.05 12.58 -9.02
C ALA A 106 -0.82 11.46 -8.00
N LEU A 107 -0.76 10.20 -8.45
CA LEU A 107 -0.44 9.06 -7.59
C LEU A 107 1.04 9.04 -7.18
N ALA A 108 1.95 9.30 -8.13
CA ALA A 108 3.39 9.29 -7.87
C ALA A 108 3.83 10.44 -6.94
N GLU A 109 3.21 11.62 -7.03
CA GLU A 109 3.44 12.74 -6.11
C GLU A 109 3.01 12.42 -4.68
N ARG A 110 2.00 11.54 -4.51
CA ARG A 110 1.58 10.99 -3.21
C ARG A 110 2.38 9.75 -2.79
N LYS A 111 3.55 9.51 -3.41
CA LYS A 111 4.48 8.44 -3.07
C LYS A 111 4.01 7.02 -3.39
N HIS A 112 2.93 6.85 -4.16
CA HIS A 112 2.54 5.52 -4.64
C HIS A 112 3.56 5.00 -5.64
N ARG A 113 4.16 3.84 -5.34
CA ARG A 113 5.17 3.18 -6.19
C ARG A 113 4.55 2.02 -6.97
N ASN A 114 3.61 1.30 -6.35
CA ASN A 114 2.90 0.19 -6.94
C ASN A 114 1.42 0.57 -7.03
N PHE A 115 0.91 0.66 -8.26
CA PHE A 115 -0.51 0.84 -8.53
C PHE A 115 -0.91 0.08 -9.80
N PHE A 116 -2.18 -0.14 -9.98
CA PHE A 116 -2.74 -0.79 -11.16
C PHE A 116 -3.77 0.09 -11.83
N CYS A 117 -3.95 -0.10 -13.14
CA CYS A 117 -5.00 0.56 -13.91
C CYS A 117 -6.18 -0.39 -14.08
N VAL A 118 -7.40 0.12 -13.97
CA VAL A 118 -8.63 -0.62 -14.27
C VAL A 118 -9.32 0.05 -15.45
N VAL A 119 -9.54 -0.74 -16.48
CA VAL A 119 -10.24 -0.35 -17.72
C VAL A 119 -11.32 -1.39 -18.04
N HIS A 120 -12.34 -1.05 -18.82
CA HIS A 120 -13.38 -2.03 -19.21
C HIS A 120 -12.79 -3.12 -20.11
N GLY A 121 -12.14 -2.74 -21.19
CA GLY A 121 -11.64 -3.67 -22.19
C GLY A 121 -10.36 -3.20 -22.91
N ASP A 122 -10.43 -3.10 -24.23
CA ASP A 122 -9.32 -2.73 -25.11
C ASP A 122 -9.73 -1.67 -26.16
N SER A 123 -10.66 -0.77 -25.81
CA SER A 123 -11.02 0.33 -26.70
C SER A 123 -9.80 1.23 -27.00
N GLN A 124 -9.84 1.97 -28.10
CA GLN A 124 -8.74 2.87 -28.46
C GLN A 124 -8.57 3.99 -27.43
N GLU A 125 -9.67 4.43 -26.83
CA GLU A 125 -9.67 5.45 -25.76
C GLU A 125 -8.92 4.95 -24.52
N GLU A 126 -9.24 3.75 -24.06
CA GLU A 126 -8.59 3.13 -22.90
C GLU A 126 -7.11 2.85 -23.16
N LYS A 127 -6.76 2.39 -24.37
CA LYS A 127 -5.35 2.21 -24.77
C LYS A 127 -4.59 3.52 -24.72
N THR A 128 -5.16 4.60 -25.26
CA THR A 128 -4.54 5.92 -25.26
C THR A 128 -4.34 6.45 -23.84
N PHE A 129 -5.32 6.25 -22.96
CA PHE A 129 -5.19 6.59 -21.55
C PHE A 129 -4.06 5.82 -20.86
N VAL A 130 -4.01 4.50 -21.05
CA VAL A 130 -2.95 3.63 -20.47
C VAL A 130 -1.57 4.00 -21.03
N GLU A 131 -1.46 4.33 -22.34
CA GLU A 131 -0.21 4.83 -22.93
C GLU A 131 0.30 6.10 -22.21
N GLY A 132 -0.60 7.00 -21.85
CA GLY A 132 -0.25 8.21 -21.09
C GLY A 132 0.31 7.88 -19.69
N VAL A 133 -0.31 6.94 -18.99
CA VAL A 133 0.18 6.45 -17.68
C VAL A 133 1.57 5.85 -17.79
N GLN A 134 1.77 4.95 -18.76
CA GLN A 134 3.06 4.28 -18.99
C GLN A 134 4.15 5.26 -19.43
N LYS A 135 3.79 6.25 -20.24
CA LYS A 135 4.70 7.31 -20.69
C LYS A 135 5.19 8.18 -19.55
N TYR A 136 4.29 8.55 -18.61
CA TYR A 136 4.70 9.28 -17.40
C TYR A 136 5.73 8.49 -16.60
N LEU A 137 5.46 7.22 -16.32
CA LEU A 137 6.35 6.39 -15.51
C LEU A 137 7.69 6.18 -16.19
N SER A 138 7.72 5.84 -17.47
CA SER A 138 8.97 5.60 -18.20
C SER A 138 9.85 6.84 -18.34
N GLN A 139 9.26 8.03 -18.46
CA GLN A 139 10.00 9.28 -18.66
C GLN A 139 10.34 9.99 -17.35
N SER A 140 9.42 10.04 -16.40
CA SER A 140 9.55 10.83 -15.16
C SER A 140 9.93 10.00 -13.95
N ARG A 141 9.66 8.71 -13.95
CA ARG A 141 9.89 7.77 -12.84
C ARG A 141 10.40 6.40 -13.32
N PRO A 142 11.51 6.32 -14.07
CA PRO A 142 11.97 5.06 -14.70
C PRO A 142 12.33 3.94 -13.70
N SER A 143 12.51 4.27 -12.42
CA SER A 143 12.73 3.30 -11.36
C SER A 143 11.44 2.61 -10.85
N LEU A 144 10.26 3.14 -11.22
CA LEU A 144 8.99 2.52 -10.83
C LEU A 144 8.56 1.47 -11.85
N PRO A 145 7.93 0.37 -11.43
CA PRO A 145 7.38 -0.63 -12.33
C PRO A 145 6.23 -0.06 -13.14
N LEU A 146 6.03 -0.56 -14.35
CA LEU A 146 4.82 -0.26 -15.11
C LEU A 146 3.60 -0.90 -14.43
N PRO A 147 2.46 -0.21 -14.39
CA PRO A 147 1.27 -0.73 -13.72
C PRO A 147 0.70 -1.93 -14.47
N PHE A 148 0.15 -2.87 -13.71
CA PHE A 148 -0.70 -3.90 -14.28
C PHE A 148 -2.00 -3.26 -14.81
N VAL A 149 -2.42 -3.66 -16.02
CA VAL A 149 -3.66 -3.18 -16.62
C VAL A 149 -4.73 -4.25 -16.51
N CYS A 150 -5.67 -4.04 -15.59
CA CYS A 150 -6.81 -4.91 -15.36
C CYS A 150 -7.92 -4.57 -16.37
N ARG A 151 -8.27 -5.51 -17.24
CA ARG A 151 -9.39 -5.41 -18.18
C ARG A 151 -10.61 -6.08 -17.56
N TYR A 152 -11.46 -5.28 -16.92
CA TYR A 152 -12.53 -5.78 -16.05
C TYR A 152 -13.49 -6.74 -16.76
N GLU A 153 -13.90 -6.46 -17.99
CA GLU A 153 -14.81 -7.33 -18.77
C GLU A 153 -14.23 -8.72 -19.06
N LYS A 154 -12.88 -8.83 -19.14
CA LYS A 154 -12.20 -10.09 -19.47
C LYS A 154 -11.87 -10.94 -18.26
N MET A 155 -11.55 -10.31 -17.13
CA MET A 155 -10.97 -11.03 -16.00
C MET A 155 -11.57 -10.66 -14.64
N GLY A 156 -12.54 -9.73 -14.60
CA GLY A 156 -13.02 -9.15 -13.36
C GLY A 156 -11.92 -8.36 -12.64
N LEU A 157 -12.06 -8.17 -11.35
CA LEU A 157 -11.05 -7.54 -10.50
C LEU A 157 -10.37 -8.60 -9.63
N PRO A 158 -9.15 -9.07 -9.99
CA PRO A 158 -8.43 -10.06 -9.20
C PRO A 158 -8.07 -9.52 -7.82
N THR A 159 -8.36 -10.29 -6.78
CA THR A 159 -8.12 -9.91 -5.38
C THR A 159 -6.67 -9.51 -5.11
N ASN A 160 -5.70 -10.19 -5.72
CA ASN A 160 -4.29 -9.91 -5.53
C ASN A 160 -3.91 -8.49 -5.96
N LEU A 161 -4.59 -7.88 -6.94
CA LEU A 161 -4.30 -6.50 -7.34
C LEU A 161 -4.53 -5.50 -6.20
N LEU A 162 -5.61 -5.68 -5.43
CA LEU A 162 -5.91 -4.82 -4.27
C LEU A 162 -4.94 -5.05 -3.12
N LEU A 163 -4.37 -6.23 -3.04
CA LEU A 163 -3.44 -6.61 -1.97
C LEU A 163 -2.00 -6.22 -2.28
N GLU A 164 -1.57 -6.37 -3.52
CA GLU A 164 -0.19 -6.12 -3.97
C GLU A 164 0.08 -4.64 -4.31
N ASN A 165 -0.96 -3.82 -4.42
CA ASN A 165 -0.84 -2.43 -4.82
C ASN A 165 -1.32 -1.46 -3.73
N THR A 166 -0.78 -0.26 -3.75
CA THR A 166 -1.12 0.82 -2.81
C THR A 166 -2.14 1.80 -3.40
N ALA A 167 -2.39 1.75 -4.71
CA ALA A 167 -3.41 2.54 -5.37
C ALA A 167 -4.02 1.84 -6.59
N ALA A 168 -5.26 2.20 -6.91
CA ALA A 168 -6.00 1.87 -8.12
C ALA A 168 -6.29 3.14 -8.93
N LEU A 169 -6.01 3.09 -10.22
CA LEU A 169 -6.35 4.14 -11.18
C LEU A 169 -7.44 3.62 -12.11
N CYS A 170 -8.65 4.15 -11.98
CA CYS A 170 -9.83 3.70 -12.68
C CYS A 170 -10.16 4.63 -13.87
N TYR A 171 -10.45 4.03 -15.03
CA TYR A 171 -10.79 4.77 -16.25
C TYR A 171 -12.09 5.57 -16.11
N ASP A 172 -13.00 5.15 -15.23
CA ASP A 172 -14.22 5.87 -14.89
C ASP A 172 -14.69 5.60 -13.45
N THR A 173 -15.83 6.18 -13.10
CA THR A 173 -16.45 6.03 -11.78
C THR A 173 -17.08 4.66 -11.56
N ASP A 174 -17.58 4.00 -12.60
CA ASP A 174 -18.21 2.67 -12.49
C ASP A 174 -17.16 1.62 -12.11
N LEU A 175 -15.97 1.70 -12.71
CA LEU A 175 -14.83 0.85 -12.35
C LEU A 175 -14.29 1.19 -10.95
N ALA A 176 -14.30 2.47 -10.55
CA ALA A 176 -13.95 2.85 -9.19
C ALA A 176 -14.92 2.24 -8.17
N GLU A 177 -16.22 2.18 -8.45
CA GLU A 177 -17.22 1.51 -7.60
C GLU A 177 -16.89 0.03 -7.41
N LYS A 178 -16.50 -0.68 -8.46
CA LYS A 178 -16.08 -2.09 -8.37
C LYS A 178 -14.83 -2.27 -7.48
N VAL A 179 -13.88 -1.32 -7.54
CA VAL A 179 -12.72 -1.32 -6.65
C VAL A 179 -13.15 -1.09 -5.19
N TYR A 180 -14.08 -0.17 -4.92
CA TYR A 180 -14.60 0.07 -3.58
C TYR A 180 -15.33 -1.16 -3.01
N GLU A 181 -16.20 -1.79 -3.80
CA GLU A 181 -16.91 -3.02 -3.42
C GLU A 181 -15.94 -4.13 -3.02
N GLU A 182 -14.91 -4.37 -3.85
CA GLU A 182 -13.94 -5.42 -3.58
C GLU A 182 -13.01 -5.06 -2.41
N ALA A 183 -12.61 -3.80 -2.28
CA ALA A 183 -11.84 -3.31 -1.14
C ALA A 183 -12.60 -3.53 0.18
N LEU A 184 -13.92 -3.26 0.20
CA LEU A 184 -14.77 -3.51 1.36
C LEU A 184 -14.84 -5.00 1.70
N ARG A 185 -15.05 -5.88 0.71
CA ARG A 185 -15.05 -7.35 0.91
C ARG A 185 -13.75 -7.87 1.51
N LYS A 186 -12.63 -7.24 1.18
CA LYS A 186 -11.28 -7.61 1.64
C LYS A 186 -10.80 -6.81 2.85
N ASN A 187 -11.68 -6.04 3.49
CA ASN A 187 -11.35 -5.17 4.62
C ASN A 187 -10.14 -4.24 4.35
N ARG A 188 -9.99 -3.81 3.08
CA ARG A 188 -8.98 -2.83 2.65
C ARG A 188 -9.58 -1.44 2.75
N ARG A 189 -9.35 -0.74 3.87
CA ARG A 189 -9.88 0.61 4.07
C ARG A 189 -9.27 1.60 3.08
N ILE A 190 -10.11 2.31 2.35
CA ILE A 190 -9.74 3.44 1.51
C ILE A 190 -9.79 4.70 2.39
N PRO A 191 -8.77 5.59 2.34
CA PRO A 191 -7.51 5.50 1.61
C PRO A 191 -6.38 4.80 2.39
N LYS A 192 -6.62 4.34 3.63
CA LYS A 192 -5.56 3.88 4.55
C LYS A 192 -4.65 2.80 3.95
N TYR A 193 -5.22 1.84 3.21
CA TYR A 193 -4.49 0.70 2.64
C TYR A 193 -4.51 0.68 1.12
N LEU A 194 -5.45 1.38 0.50
CA LEU A 194 -5.61 1.47 -0.95
C LEU A 194 -6.16 2.84 -1.31
N SER A 195 -5.41 3.63 -2.03
CA SER A 195 -5.91 4.85 -2.66
C SER A 195 -6.67 4.51 -3.94
N VAL A 196 -7.71 5.27 -4.25
CA VAL A 196 -8.48 5.12 -5.50
C VAL A 196 -8.59 6.47 -6.19
N LEU A 197 -8.20 6.52 -7.45
CA LEU A 197 -8.34 7.69 -8.33
C LEU A 197 -9.14 7.29 -9.56
N GLY A 198 -10.22 8.01 -9.85
CA GLY A 198 -11.06 7.80 -11.03
C GLY A 198 -10.96 8.94 -12.04
N LEU A 199 -11.32 8.70 -13.32
CA LEU A 199 -11.66 9.77 -14.24
C LEU A 199 -13.13 10.13 -14.08
N GLU A 200 -13.43 11.43 -14.08
CA GLU A 200 -14.80 11.93 -13.93
C GLU A 200 -15.43 12.17 -15.30
N TRP A 201 -15.88 11.07 -15.94
CA TRP A 201 -16.70 11.16 -17.15
C TRP A 201 -18.10 11.70 -16.82
N GLY A 202 -18.76 11.11 -15.80
CA GLY A 202 -20.04 11.55 -15.26
C GLY A 202 -19.91 12.12 -13.85
N MET A 203 -20.98 12.12 -13.07
CA MET A 203 -20.95 12.56 -11.68
C MET A 203 -20.42 11.48 -10.75
N ALA A 204 -19.41 11.82 -9.96
CA ALA A 204 -18.84 10.95 -8.93
C ALA A 204 -19.61 11.12 -7.61
N GLN A 205 -20.81 10.54 -7.51
CA GLN A 205 -21.64 10.61 -6.29
C GLN A 205 -21.72 9.27 -5.58
N GLY A 206 -22.01 9.29 -4.28
CA GLY A 206 -22.28 8.08 -3.49
C GLY A 206 -21.05 7.35 -2.95
N PHE A 207 -19.82 7.81 -3.21
CA PHE A 207 -18.62 7.20 -2.68
C PHE A 207 -18.35 7.58 -1.22
N LEU A 208 -18.06 6.56 -0.38
CA LEU A 208 -17.61 6.72 1.00
C LEU A 208 -16.39 5.84 1.25
N PRO A 209 -15.20 6.46 1.48
CA PRO A 209 -14.90 7.90 1.45
C PRO A 209 -15.07 8.52 0.06
N LYS A 210 -15.21 9.86 -0.02
CA LYS A 210 -15.43 10.59 -1.27
C LYS A 210 -14.31 10.30 -2.28
N LEU A 211 -14.69 9.88 -3.50
CA LEU A 211 -13.73 9.58 -4.57
C LEU A 211 -12.97 10.84 -5.02
N ALA A 212 -11.66 10.72 -5.10
CA ALA A 212 -10.83 11.69 -5.81
C ALA A 212 -10.88 11.41 -7.31
N THR A 213 -10.98 12.46 -8.12
CA THR A 213 -11.14 12.30 -9.57
C THR A 213 -10.26 13.26 -10.36
N VAL A 214 -9.87 12.83 -11.55
CA VAL A 214 -9.36 13.72 -12.60
C VAL A 214 -10.58 14.21 -13.37
N ARG A 215 -10.90 15.50 -13.22
CA ARG A 215 -12.04 16.12 -13.89
C ARG A 215 -11.70 16.40 -15.34
N LEU A 216 -12.54 15.89 -16.24
CA LEU A 216 -12.42 16.13 -17.67
C LEU A 216 -13.01 17.50 -18.04
N PRO A 217 -12.41 18.24 -19.00
CA PRO A 217 -12.71 19.65 -19.24
C PRO A 217 -13.94 19.88 -20.13
N PHE A 218 -15.08 19.21 -19.83
CA PHE A 218 -16.30 19.33 -20.62
C PHE A 218 -16.83 20.76 -20.70
N GLU A 219 -16.83 21.46 -19.57
CA GLU A 219 -17.34 22.82 -19.47
C GLU A 219 -16.49 23.78 -20.32
N THR A 220 -15.18 23.72 -20.17
CA THR A 220 -14.27 24.56 -20.97
C THR A 220 -14.40 24.29 -22.48
N MET A 221 -14.60 23.02 -22.85
CA MET A 221 -14.81 22.65 -24.25
C MET A 221 -16.13 23.22 -24.79
N ALA A 222 -17.20 23.13 -24.00
CA ALA A 222 -18.51 23.68 -24.38
C ALA A 222 -18.48 25.19 -24.56
N GLU A 223 -17.87 25.93 -23.64
CA GLU A 223 -17.67 27.37 -23.74
C GLU A 223 -16.86 27.77 -24.99
N LYS A 224 -15.77 27.04 -25.27
CA LYS A 224 -14.95 27.28 -26.46
C LYS A 224 -15.74 26.96 -27.74
N ALA A 225 -16.55 25.89 -27.74
CA ALA A 225 -17.39 25.52 -28.88
C ALA A 225 -18.47 26.58 -29.15
N CYS A 226 -19.11 27.08 -28.10
CA CYS A 226 -20.08 28.18 -28.20
C CYS A 226 -19.42 29.41 -28.80
N ARG A 227 -18.28 29.86 -28.24
CA ARG A 227 -17.55 31.02 -28.75
C ARG A 227 -17.14 30.87 -30.20
N GLU A 228 -16.68 29.70 -30.62
CA GLU A 228 -16.24 29.44 -31.98
C GLU A 228 -17.41 29.45 -32.97
N VAL A 229 -18.57 28.82 -32.62
CA VAL A 229 -19.72 28.83 -33.51
C VAL A 229 -20.32 30.25 -33.63
N VAL A 230 -20.46 30.99 -32.53
CA VAL A 230 -20.95 32.37 -32.52
C VAL A 230 -20.00 33.30 -33.31
N ARG A 231 -18.66 33.14 -33.11
CA ARG A 231 -17.67 33.84 -33.91
C ARG A 231 -17.86 33.62 -35.41
N LYS A 232 -18.09 32.37 -35.82
CA LYS A 232 -18.32 32.03 -37.24
C LYS A 232 -19.61 32.61 -37.80
N ILE A 233 -20.65 32.76 -36.93
CA ILE A 233 -21.94 33.36 -37.30
C ILE A 233 -21.77 34.90 -37.45
N GLU A 234 -21.22 35.57 -36.44
CA GLU A 234 -21.29 37.04 -36.33
C GLU A 234 -20.07 37.72 -36.97
N ASN A 235 -18.88 37.13 -36.85
CA ASN A 235 -17.64 37.69 -37.37
C ASN A 235 -16.68 36.60 -37.88
N PRO A 236 -16.92 36.03 -39.07
CA PRO A 236 -16.08 34.97 -39.64
C PRO A 236 -14.61 35.32 -39.80
N SER A 237 -14.29 36.61 -39.89
CA SER A 237 -12.92 37.11 -40.07
C SER A 237 -12.15 37.30 -38.76
N ALA A 238 -12.81 37.16 -37.60
CA ALA A 238 -12.13 37.23 -36.32
C ALA A 238 -11.20 36.00 -36.12
N PRO A 239 -10.14 36.14 -35.31
CA PRO A 239 -9.26 35.00 -35.01
C PRO A 239 -10.04 33.82 -34.47
N ALA A 240 -9.66 32.61 -34.89
CA ALA A 240 -10.23 31.37 -34.35
C ALA A 240 -9.99 31.25 -32.83
N VAL A 241 -10.89 30.58 -32.16
CA VAL A 241 -10.75 30.29 -30.70
C VAL A 241 -9.49 29.45 -30.48
N ASP A 242 -8.72 29.81 -29.47
CA ASP A 242 -7.57 29.01 -29.05
C ASP A 242 -8.03 27.69 -28.41
N TRP A 243 -7.69 26.58 -29.05
CA TRP A 243 -7.96 25.22 -28.60
C TRP A 243 -6.78 24.59 -27.85
N SER A 244 -5.89 25.39 -27.28
CA SER A 244 -4.87 24.86 -26.37
C SER A 244 -5.52 23.95 -25.36
N PRO A 245 -4.89 22.79 -25.03
CA PRO A 245 -5.46 21.83 -24.11
C PRO A 245 -5.91 22.51 -22.82
N ALA A 246 -7.15 22.27 -22.43
CA ALA A 246 -7.64 22.75 -21.14
C ALA A 246 -6.87 22.04 -20.02
N GLU A 247 -6.57 22.76 -18.95
CA GLU A 247 -5.93 22.15 -17.79
C GLU A 247 -6.87 21.14 -17.14
N PHE A 248 -6.36 19.92 -16.99
CA PHE A 248 -7.03 18.88 -16.19
C PHE A 248 -6.90 19.25 -14.72
N SER A 249 -8.00 19.24 -13.99
CA SER A 249 -7.98 19.47 -12.54
C SER A 249 -8.15 18.18 -11.78
N LEU A 250 -7.31 17.98 -10.76
CA LEU A 250 -7.52 16.96 -9.75
C LEU A 250 -8.57 17.49 -8.77
N GLN A 251 -9.74 16.84 -8.74
CA GLN A 251 -10.73 17.08 -7.70
C GLN A 251 -10.36 16.28 -6.48
N GLU A 252 -9.99 16.96 -5.41
CA GLU A 252 -9.63 16.29 -4.18
C GLU A 252 -10.82 15.57 -3.55
N GLY A 253 -10.57 14.35 -3.15
CA GLY A 253 -11.47 13.50 -2.40
C GLY A 253 -10.74 12.87 -1.24
N GLU A 254 -11.48 12.10 -0.45
CA GLU A 254 -10.94 11.39 0.70
C GLU A 254 -10.34 10.03 0.35
N SER A 255 -10.43 9.62 -0.93
CA SER A 255 -9.95 8.31 -1.41
C SER A 255 -8.46 8.24 -1.72
N LEU A 256 -7.76 9.39 -1.71
CA LEU A 256 -6.32 9.45 -1.89
C LEU A 256 -5.60 9.72 -0.56
N GLY A 257 -4.67 8.84 -0.22
CA GLY A 257 -3.80 8.95 0.95
C GLY A 257 -2.34 8.73 0.59
N LEU A 258 -1.50 8.67 1.60
CA LEU A 258 -0.13 8.16 1.44
C LEU A 258 -0.15 6.63 1.51
N PRO A 259 0.73 5.91 0.80
CA PRO A 259 0.94 4.48 1.01
C PRO A 259 1.22 4.18 2.48
N LEU A 260 0.90 2.97 2.92
CA LEU A 260 1.13 2.56 4.30
C LEU A 260 2.60 2.76 4.72
N SER A 261 3.54 2.50 3.81
CA SER A 261 4.98 2.73 4.00
C SER A 261 5.39 4.18 4.26
N GLU A 262 4.51 5.15 3.97
CA GLU A 262 4.75 6.59 4.11
C GLU A 262 3.92 7.23 5.24
N GLN A 263 3.11 6.46 5.95
CA GLN A 263 2.29 6.95 7.06
C GLN A 263 3.13 7.12 8.33
N GLY A 264 2.68 7.97 9.26
CA GLY A 264 3.37 8.21 10.53
C GLY A 264 3.37 6.98 11.46
N GLN A 265 4.15 7.05 12.55
CA GLN A 265 4.40 5.94 13.48
C GLN A 265 4.97 4.69 12.80
N LYS A 266 5.83 4.93 11.80
CA LYS A 266 6.40 3.87 10.97
C LYS A 266 7.50 3.10 11.72
N VAL A 267 7.35 1.79 11.71
CA VAL A 267 8.34 0.83 12.19
C VAL A 267 8.79 -0.03 11.01
N VAL A 268 10.07 0.04 10.67
CA VAL A 268 10.69 -0.87 9.71
C VAL A 268 11.06 -2.15 10.43
N VAL A 269 10.72 -3.28 9.84
CA VAL A 269 11.13 -4.59 10.34
C VAL A 269 12.01 -5.23 9.28
N VAL A 270 13.23 -5.60 9.65
CA VAL A 270 14.15 -6.33 8.78
C VAL A 270 14.40 -7.70 9.40
N GLY A 271 13.98 -8.77 8.72
CA GLY A 271 14.11 -10.10 9.32
C GLY A 271 13.59 -11.24 8.47
N SER A 272 13.69 -12.45 9.04
CA SER A 272 13.31 -13.70 8.42
C SER A 272 11.79 -13.82 8.19
N ILE A 273 11.46 -14.45 7.08
CA ILE A 273 10.09 -14.76 6.66
C ILE A 273 10.05 -16.26 6.33
N ASN A 274 9.26 -17.03 7.07
CA ASN A 274 9.22 -18.49 6.99
C ASN A 274 7.80 -19.01 6.81
N MET A 275 7.72 -20.28 6.41
CA MET A 275 6.59 -21.13 6.69
C MET A 275 7.00 -22.10 7.80
N ASP A 276 6.37 -21.98 8.96
CA ASP A 276 6.68 -22.81 10.14
C ASP A 276 5.85 -24.09 10.12
N THR A 277 6.49 -25.23 10.36
CA THR A 277 5.84 -26.54 10.50
C THR A 277 6.04 -27.04 11.92
N THR A 278 4.99 -27.00 12.73
CA THR A 278 5.01 -27.54 14.09
C THR A 278 4.53 -28.99 14.08
N ILE A 279 5.32 -29.86 14.67
CA ILE A 279 5.07 -31.31 14.76
C ILE A 279 5.09 -31.72 16.24
N ALA A 280 3.97 -32.25 16.73
CA ALA A 280 3.91 -32.79 18.08
C ALA A 280 4.48 -34.23 18.12
N LEU A 281 5.39 -34.49 19.06
CA LEU A 281 6.06 -35.76 19.21
C LEU A 281 5.83 -36.30 20.65
N SER A 282 5.84 -37.62 20.83
CA SER A 282 5.97 -38.19 22.16
C SER A 282 7.37 -37.99 22.72
N ASP A 283 8.39 -38.25 21.88
CA ASP A 283 9.81 -38.12 22.20
C ASP A 283 10.59 -37.72 20.94
N PHE A 284 11.70 -36.98 21.09
CA PHE A 284 12.61 -36.72 19.99
C PHE A 284 13.23 -38.03 19.46
N PRO A 285 13.24 -38.23 18.12
CA PRO A 285 13.88 -39.41 17.56
C PRO A 285 15.39 -39.36 17.77
N ARG A 286 15.94 -40.47 18.30
CA ARG A 286 17.40 -40.67 18.35
C ARG A 286 17.90 -41.15 16.99
N VAL A 287 19.21 -41.09 16.79
CA VAL A 287 19.82 -41.57 15.55
C VAL A 287 19.42 -43.03 15.29
N GLY A 288 18.82 -43.28 14.13
CA GLY A 288 18.31 -44.60 13.75
C GLY A 288 16.90 -44.95 14.26
N GLN A 289 16.22 -44.03 14.94
CA GLN A 289 14.82 -44.24 15.39
C GLN A 289 13.83 -43.43 14.54
N THR A 290 12.63 -43.97 14.40
CA THR A 290 11.50 -43.29 13.76
C THR A 290 10.47 -42.91 14.83
N SER A 291 10.10 -41.63 14.91
CA SER A 291 8.97 -41.17 15.72
C SER A 291 7.79 -40.90 14.81
N ILE A 292 6.59 -41.30 15.24
CA ILE A 292 5.34 -41.04 14.51
C ILE A 292 4.63 -39.88 15.20
N SER A 293 4.27 -38.88 14.41
CA SER A 293 3.45 -37.76 14.85
C SER A 293 2.02 -37.88 14.35
N ASN A 294 1.06 -37.56 15.19
CA ASN A 294 -0.36 -37.48 14.82
C ASN A 294 -0.88 -36.07 14.68
N SER A 295 -0.02 -35.06 14.85
CA SER A 295 -0.40 -33.64 14.75
C SER A 295 0.67 -32.84 14.00
N ARG A 296 0.22 -32.13 12.99
CA ARG A 296 1.04 -31.20 12.22
C ARG A 296 0.26 -29.91 11.96
N VAL A 297 0.86 -28.79 12.31
CA VAL A 297 0.32 -27.44 12.00
C VAL A 297 1.33 -26.72 11.11
N ILE A 298 0.82 -26.10 10.03
CA ILE A 298 1.62 -25.28 9.12
C ILE A 298 1.07 -23.87 9.17
N SER A 299 1.92 -22.90 9.47
CA SER A 299 1.54 -21.49 9.60
C SER A 299 2.64 -20.56 9.13
N PRO A 300 2.30 -19.39 8.57
CA PRO A 300 3.26 -18.32 8.35
C PRO A 300 3.97 -17.93 9.64
N GLY A 301 5.29 -17.72 9.56
CA GLY A 301 6.14 -17.41 10.71
C GLY A 301 7.45 -16.74 10.30
N GLY A 302 8.46 -16.87 11.16
CA GLY A 302 9.72 -16.15 11.04
C GLY A 302 9.69 -14.84 11.83
N LYS A 303 10.83 -14.47 12.44
CA LYS A 303 10.89 -13.32 13.37
C LYS A 303 10.48 -11.99 12.72
N GLY A 304 10.93 -11.76 11.48
CA GLY A 304 10.54 -10.55 10.75
C GLY A 304 9.04 -10.49 10.50
N LEU A 305 8.43 -11.59 10.05
CA LEU A 305 6.99 -11.68 9.85
C LEU A 305 6.24 -11.48 11.17
N ASN A 306 6.63 -12.20 12.23
CA ASN A 306 5.96 -12.14 13.53
C ASN A 306 5.96 -10.72 14.10
N GLN A 307 7.12 -10.07 14.11
CA GLN A 307 7.28 -8.70 14.60
C GLN A 307 6.47 -7.70 13.76
N ALA A 308 6.48 -7.83 12.43
CA ALA A 308 5.73 -6.94 11.55
C ALA A 308 4.20 -7.08 11.75
N VAL A 309 3.69 -8.31 11.89
CA VAL A 309 2.28 -8.57 12.19
C VAL A 309 1.91 -8.03 13.57
N ALA A 310 2.76 -8.22 14.58
CA ALA A 310 2.51 -7.69 15.92
C ALA A 310 2.48 -6.15 15.93
N VAL A 311 3.41 -5.47 15.23
CA VAL A 311 3.39 -4.01 15.04
C VAL A 311 2.07 -3.56 14.41
N ALA A 312 1.62 -4.24 13.35
CA ALA A 312 0.39 -3.86 12.65
C ALA A 312 -0.87 -4.08 13.51
N LYS A 313 -0.95 -5.17 14.29
CA LYS A 313 -2.06 -5.42 15.23
C LYS A 313 -2.11 -4.36 16.34
N LEU A 314 -0.97 -3.84 16.76
CA LEU A 314 -0.86 -2.74 17.72
C LEU A 314 -1.05 -1.35 17.10
N GLU A 315 -1.58 -1.29 15.86
CA GLU A 315 -1.85 -0.06 15.10
C GLU A 315 -0.63 0.73 14.66
N GLY A 316 0.58 0.17 14.78
CA GLY A 316 1.78 0.74 14.16
C GLY A 316 1.77 0.53 12.64
N THR A 317 2.46 1.41 11.91
CA THR A 317 2.69 1.25 10.48
C THR A 317 3.86 0.31 10.24
N ALA A 318 3.58 -0.97 9.99
CA ALA A 318 4.59 -2.00 9.78
C ALA A 318 5.06 -2.04 8.32
N VAL A 319 6.36 -1.84 8.09
CA VAL A 319 7.02 -1.99 6.80
C VAL A 319 8.04 -3.12 6.90
N LEU A 320 7.80 -4.23 6.20
CA LEU A 320 8.67 -5.40 6.26
C LEU A 320 9.67 -5.41 5.08
N ILE A 321 10.94 -5.55 5.40
CA ILE A 321 12.00 -5.85 4.44
C ILE A 321 12.45 -7.29 4.68
N GLY A 322 12.35 -8.13 3.67
CA GLY A 322 12.70 -9.53 3.73
C GLY A 322 12.59 -10.19 2.37
N LYS A 323 12.74 -11.52 2.31
CA LYS A 323 12.73 -12.26 1.04
C LYS A 323 12.04 -13.60 1.17
N VAL A 324 11.22 -13.94 0.16
CA VAL A 324 10.50 -15.22 0.05
C VAL A 324 10.75 -15.86 -1.32
N GLY A 325 10.49 -17.14 -1.44
CA GLY A 325 10.52 -17.87 -2.71
C GLY A 325 9.35 -17.47 -3.62
N LYS A 326 9.49 -17.74 -4.93
CA LYS A 326 8.38 -17.74 -5.89
C LYS A 326 7.66 -19.09 -5.90
N ASP A 327 7.31 -19.59 -4.72
CA ASP A 327 6.66 -20.87 -4.46
C ASP A 327 5.28 -20.69 -3.81
N TYR A 328 4.60 -21.81 -3.55
CA TYR A 328 3.31 -21.82 -2.89
C TYR A 328 3.37 -21.26 -1.46
N GLU A 329 4.42 -21.59 -0.72
CA GLU A 329 4.63 -21.13 0.66
C GLU A 329 4.86 -19.63 0.71
N GLY A 330 5.70 -19.10 -0.19
CA GLY A 330 5.93 -17.66 -0.33
C GLY A 330 4.66 -16.88 -0.69
N SER A 331 3.79 -17.46 -1.51
CA SER A 331 2.49 -16.85 -1.81
C SER A 331 1.56 -16.83 -0.60
N LYS A 332 1.51 -17.92 0.19
CA LYS A 332 0.73 -17.99 1.43
C LYS A 332 1.21 -17.00 2.49
N VAL A 333 2.52 -16.89 2.66
CA VAL A 333 3.13 -15.90 3.56
C VAL A 333 2.81 -14.48 3.11
N TRP A 334 2.90 -14.22 1.80
CA TRP A 334 2.57 -12.92 1.23
C TRP A 334 1.12 -12.53 1.52
N ASP A 335 0.16 -13.42 1.23
CA ASP A 335 -1.26 -13.20 1.53
C ASP A 335 -1.50 -12.93 3.01
N HIS A 336 -0.82 -13.68 3.91
CA HIS A 336 -0.94 -13.51 5.34
C HIS A 336 -0.44 -12.14 5.82
N LEU A 337 0.71 -11.68 5.33
CA LEU A 337 1.25 -10.35 5.64
C LEU A 337 0.25 -9.25 5.25
N GLN A 338 -0.32 -9.35 4.05
CA GLN A 338 -1.27 -8.36 3.55
C GLN A 338 -2.59 -8.38 4.33
N GLN A 339 -3.12 -9.56 4.66
CA GLN A 339 -4.32 -9.71 5.52
C GLN A 339 -4.11 -9.08 6.90
N ASN A 340 -2.88 -9.13 7.42
CA ASN A 340 -2.49 -8.50 8.67
C ASN A 340 -2.02 -7.04 8.51
N ARG A 341 -2.23 -6.42 7.35
CA ARG A 341 -1.97 -4.99 7.10
C ARG A 341 -0.49 -4.59 7.20
N VAL A 342 0.41 -5.53 6.94
CA VAL A 342 1.84 -5.26 6.81
C VAL A 342 2.14 -4.78 5.41
N SER A 343 2.94 -3.71 5.26
CA SER A 343 3.44 -3.30 3.95
C SER A 343 4.43 -4.32 3.43
N VAL A 344 4.11 -4.92 2.28
CA VAL A 344 4.95 -5.89 1.58
C VAL A 344 5.75 -5.28 0.42
N GLU A 345 5.74 -3.96 0.31
CA GLU A 345 6.38 -3.20 -0.77
C GLU A 345 7.87 -3.52 -0.93
N TYR A 346 8.54 -3.84 0.19
CA TYR A 346 9.97 -4.16 0.24
C TYR A 346 10.24 -5.65 0.52
N VAL A 347 9.22 -6.50 0.43
CA VAL A 347 9.41 -7.96 0.47
C VAL A 347 9.78 -8.43 -0.92
N ARG A 348 10.98 -8.99 -1.06
CA ARG A 348 11.51 -9.48 -2.35
C ARG A 348 11.07 -10.92 -2.61
N ARG A 349 11.01 -11.32 -3.87
CA ARG A 349 10.69 -12.70 -4.29
C ARG A 349 11.78 -13.25 -5.19
N THR A 350 12.23 -14.49 -4.92
CA THR A 350 13.26 -15.17 -5.71
C THR A 350 12.77 -16.51 -6.26
N SER A 351 13.24 -16.88 -7.46
CA SER A 351 13.09 -18.23 -8.01
C SER A 351 14.31 -19.12 -7.80
N ARG A 352 15.35 -18.60 -7.12
CA ARG A 352 16.62 -19.32 -6.93
C ARG A 352 16.59 -20.27 -5.76
N ASP A 353 15.69 -20.04 -4.79
CA ASP A 353 15.49 -20.91 -3.63
C ASP A 353 14.05 -20.82 -3.15
N SER A 354 13.64 -21.80 -2.31
CA SER A 354 12.33 -21.82 -1.69
C SER A 354 12.21 -20.82 -0.55
N THR A 355 10.97 -20.53 -0.15
CA THR A 355 10.68 -19.78 1.08
C THR A 355 11.34 -20.46 2.28
N GLY A 356 11.83 -19.68 3.23
CA GLY A 356 12.41 -20.19 4.48
C GLY A 356 11.41 -21.07 5.24
N ASN A 357 11.90 -22.08 5.91
CA ASN A 357 11.08 -23.02 6.69
C ASN A 357 11.68 -23.24 8.08
N ALA A 358 10.83 -23.26 9.11
CA ALA A 358 11.19 -23.75 10.43
C ALA A 358 10.40 -25.02 10.77
N TYR A 359 11.10 -26.07 11.17
CA TYR A 359 10.52 -27.31 11.65
C TYR A 359 10.62 -27.33 13.17
N ILE A 360 9.49 -27.19 13.84
CA ILE A 360 9.38 -27.08 15.30
C ILE A 360 8.83 -28.41 15.82
N CYS A 361 9.68 -29.18 16.45
CA CYS A 361 9.29 -30.42 17.11
C CYS A 361 8.99 -30.13 18.59
N VAL A 362 7.79 -30.44 19.04
CA VAL A 362 7.34 -30.18 20.43
C VAL A 362 7.00 -31.53 21.10
N GLN A 363 7.61 -31.80 22.24
CA GLN A 363 7.31 -32.97 23.07
C GLN A 363 6.10 -32.71 24.00
N GLN A 364 5.56 -33.80 24.58
CA GLN A 364 4.41 -33.73 25.49
C GLN A 364 4.71 -32.96 26.79
N ASP A 365 5.97 -32.93 27.22
CA ASP A 365 6.44 -32.16 28.38
C ASP A 365 6.70 -30.66 28.06
N GLY A 366 6.48 -30.24 26.78
CA GLY A 366 6.68 -28.87 26.32
C GLY A 366 8.11 -28.56 25.85
N GLU A 367 9.07 -29.51 25.92
CA GLU A 367 10.38 -29.32 25.34
C GLU A 367 10.27 -29.25 23.81
N SER A 368 11.02 -28.32 23.21
CA SER A 368 11.00 -28.12 21.77
C SER A 368 12.40 -28.06 21.16
N GLY A 369 12.51 -28.62 19.96
CA GLY A 369 13.68 -28.54 19.11
C GLY A 369 13.29 -27.87 17.77
N ILE A 370 14.10 -26.92 17.30
CA ILE A 370 13.82 -26.16 16.10
C ILE A 370 14.94 -26.36 15.09
N MET A 371 14.57 -26.74 13.86
CA MET A 371 15.46 -26.78 12.71
C MET A 371 15.02 -25.71 11.72
N VAL A 372 15.93 -24.83 11.31
CA VAL A 372 15.63 -23.74 10.36
C VAL A 372 16.34 -23.97 9.04
N TYR A 373 15.58 -23.99 7.97
CA TYR A 373 16.09 -23.86 6.61
C TYR A 373 15.91 -22.41 6.17
N LYS A 374 17.02 -21.69 6.02
CA LYS A 374 16.96 -20.24 5.69
C LYS A 374 16.30 -19.96 4.34
N GLY A 375 16.56 -20.79 3.32
CA GLY A 375 16.02 -20.61 1.98
C GLY A 375 16.23 -19.19 1.43
N ALA A 376 15.18 -18.57 0.92
CA ALA A 376 15.21 -17.21 0.38
C ALA A 376 15.73 -16.16 1.38
N ASN A 377 15.60 -16.37 2.69
CA ASN A 377 16.15 -15.42 3.69
C ASN A 377 17.67 -15.23 3.57
N ALA A 378 18.41 -16.32 3.28
CA ALA A 378 19.85 -16.26 3.07
C ALA A 378 20.26 -15.53 1.77
N MET A 379 19.29 -15.22 0.91
CA MET A 379 19.51 -14.56 -0.36
C MET A 379 19.16 -13.07 -0.37
N LEU A 380 18.79 -12.50 0.76
CA LEU A 380 18.61 -11.05 0.87
C LEU A 380 19.98 -10.37 0.84
N THR A 381 20.26 -9.63 -0.24
CA THR A 381 21.57 -9.01 -0.46
C THR A 381 21.63 -7.56 -0.01
N SER A 382 22.86 -7.05 0.15
CA SER A 382 23.11 -5.64 0.46
C SER A 382 22.55 -4.70 -0.62
N GLU A 383 22.63 -5.08 -1.90
CA GLU A 383 22.08 -4.28 -3.02
C GLU A 383 20.56 -4.15 -2.92
N GLU A 384 19.86 -5.25 -2.62
CA GLU A 384 18.40 -5.23 -2.44
C GLU A 384 17.96 -4.39 -1.23
N LEU A 385 18.78 -4.36 -0.17
CA LEU A 385 18.57 -3.47 0.99
C LEU A 385 18.80 -2.00 0.62
N ILE A 386 19.86 -1.69 -0.14
CA ILE A 386 20.15 -0.33 -0.64
C ILE A 386 19.00 0.15 -1.57
N GLU A 387 18.47 -0.72 -2.42
CA GLU A 387 17.28 -0.42 -3.21
C GLU A 387 16.04 -0.17 -2.35
N SER A 388 15.99 -0.74 -1.15
CA SER A 388 14.90 -0.59 -0.19
C SER A 388 15.12 0.55 0.81
N LYS A 389 16.16 1.38 0.63
CA LYS A 389 16.55 2.46 1.56
C LYS A 389 15.42 3.43 1.93
N ASP A 390 14.51 3.68 0.99
CA ASP A 390 13.39 4.61 1.20
C ASP A 390 12.36 4.05 2.23
N ALA A 391 12.43 2.74 2.54
CA ALA A 391 11.66 2.17 3.64
C ALA A 391 11.97 2.82 4.98
N PHE A 392 13.21 3.27 5.17
CA PHE A 392 13.66 3.90 6.42
C PHE A 392 13.30 5.39 6.52
N ASP A 393 12.89 6.04 5.42
CA ASP A 393 12.53 7.46 5.44
C ASP A 393 11.34 7.69 6.38
N ARG A 394 11.49 8.62 7.33
CA ARG A 394 10.51 8.92 8.38
C ARG A 394 10.14 7.74 9.28
N ALA A 395 10.90 6.67 9.29
CA ALA A 395 10.73 5.62 10.28
C ALA A 395 11.27 6.09 11.64
N GLU A 396 10.58 5.71 12.72
CA GLU A 396 11.04 6.05 14.08
C GLU A 396 11.92 4.93 14.64
N TYR A 397 11.56 3.68 14.35
CA TYR A 397 12.28 2.51 14.81
C TYR A 397 12.50 1.50 13.69
N CYS A 398 13.61 0.77 13.79
CA CYS A 398 13.92 -0.41 13.02
C CYS A 398 14.06 -1.62 13.94
N LEU A 399 13.16 -2.60 13.81
CA LEU A 399 13.32 -3.92 14.43
C LEU A 399 14.19 -4.78 13.51
N LEU A 400 15.36 -5.15 13.98
CA LEU A 400 16.34 -5.95 13.22
C LEU A 400 16.53 -7.32 13.86
N SER A 401 16.12 -8.35 13.12
CA SER A 401 16.38 -9.75 13.48
C SER A 401 17.65 -10.24 12.83
N THR A 402 18.43 -10.99 13.58
CA THR A 402 19.75 -11.48 13.13
C THR A 402 19.73 -12.89 12.51
N GLU A 403 18.58 -13.37 12.05
CA GLU A 403 18.46 -14.64 11.32
C GLU A 403 18.83 -14.55 9.83
N LEU A 404 19.25 -13.37 9.38
CA LEU A 404 19.74 -13.07 8.04
C LEU A 404 21.26 -13.31 7.95
N ASP A 405 21.86 -13.04 6.82
CA ASP A 405 23.30 -13.05 6.68
C ASP A 405 23.92 -11.78 7.28
N ASN A 406 25.14 -11.88 7.84
CA ASN A 406 25.78 -10.79 8.57
C ASN A 406 25.91 -9.51 7.73
N GLU A 407 26.25 -9.62 6.45
CA GLU A 407 26.36 -8.48 5.55
C GLU A 407 25.02 -7.75 5.38
N ALA A 408 23.93 -8.49 5.27
CA ALA A 408 22.58 -7.91 5.21
C ALA A 408 22.20 -7.20 6.53
N ILE A 409 22.57 -7.78 7.67
CA ILE A 409 22.33 -7.20 9.00
C ILE A 409 23.08 -5.86 9.14
N GLU A 410 24.36 -5.85 8.82
CA GLU A 410 25.20 -4.64 8.90
C GLU A 410 24.72 -3.55 7.93
N THR A 411 24.35 -3.93 6.70
CA THR A 411 23.79 -2.99 5.71
C THR A 411 22.46 -2.39 6.18
N ALA A 412 21.57 -3.19 6.72
CA ALA A 412 20.29 -2.71 7.26
C ALA A 412 20.50 -1.76 8.43
N ALA A 413 21.43 -2.09 9.33
CA ALA A 413 21.77 -1.24 10.47
C ALA A 413 22.40 0.10 10.01
N GLN A 414 23.27 0.06 8.99
CA GLN A 414 23.87 1.27 8.41
C GLN A 414 22.80 2.18 7.79
N LEU A 415 21.89 1.63 6.98
CA LEU A 415 20.81 2.38 6.34
C LEU A 415 19.86 3.03 7.35
N ALA A 416 19.55 2.33 8.44
CA ALA A 416 18.75 2.86 9.53
C ALA A 416 19.47 3.98 10.27
N TRP A 417 20.76 3.76 10.59
CA TRP A 417 21.59 4.74 11.32
C TRP A 417 21.78 6.04 10.53
N GLU A 418 22.06 5.96 9.22
CA GLU A 418 22.20 7.12 8.33
C GLU A 418 20.94 7.99 8.25
N ARG A 419 19.78 7.43 8.61
CA ARG A 419 18.47 8.12 8.61
C ARG A 419 17.96 8.43 10.01
N GLU A 420 18.86 8.32 11.01
CA GLU A 420 18.53 8.58 12.43
C GLU A 420 17.39 7.70 12.97
N VAL A 421 17.16 6.53 12.35
CA VAL A 421 16.17 5.56 12.80
C VAL A 421 16.74 4.77 13.99
N LYS A 422 16.00 4.70 15.09
CA LYS A 422 16.41 4.00 16.30
C LYS A 422 16.37 2.48 16.10
N ILE A 423 17.51 1.82 16.18
CA ILE A 423 17.65 0.39 15.91
C ILE A 423 17.39 -0.41 17.18
N VAL A 424 16.48 -1.39 17.10
CA VAL A 424 16.22 -2.38 18.13
C VAL A 424 16.65 -3.75 17.59
N ILE A 425 17.69 -4.32 18.18
CA ILE A 425 18.21 -5.63 17.76
C ILE A 425 17.70 -6.71 18.68
N LYS A 426 16.99 -7.69 18.09
CA LYS A 426 16.67 -8.98 18.71
C LYS A 426 17.67 -10.02 18.19
N PRO A 427 18.75 -10.30 18.94
CA PRO A 427 19.74 -11.28 18.49
C PRO A 427 19.13 -12.69 18.51
N ALA A 428 19.33 -13.41 17.43
CA ALA A 428 18.94 -14.81 17.30
C ALA A 428 20.02 -15.52 16.48
N ALA A 429 20.35 -16.73 16.84
CA ALA A 429 21.34 -17.57 16.13
C ALA A 429 22.70 -16.91 15.90
N LEU A 430 23.09 -15.92 16.72
CA LEU A 430 24.42 -15.29 16.68
C LEU A 430 25.34 -15.85 17.77
N ASP A 431 26.58 -16.13 17.39
CA ASP A 431 27.64 -16.48 18.35
C ASP A 431 28.50 -15.26 18.72
N ARG A 432 28.48 -14.24 17.90
CA ARG A 432 29.20 -12.97 18.10
C ARG A 432 28.41 -11.82 17.53
N ILE A 433 28.58 -10.63 18.09
CA ILE A 433 28.05 -9.36 17.59
C ILE A 433 29.20 -8.36 17.52
N SER A 434 29.28 -7.58 16.44
CA SER A 434 30.31 -6.54 16.28
C SER A 434 30.08 -5.35 17.21
N ASP A 435 31.13 -4.63 17.56
CA ASP A 435 31.03 -3.40 18.34
C ASP A 435 30.36 -2.31 17.51
N GLU A 436 30.67 -2.24 16.21
CA GLU A 436 30.04 -1.30 15.27
C GLU A 436 28.52 -1.46 15.23
N LEU A 437 28.02 -2.69 15.28
CA LEU A 437 26.58 -2.96 15.30
C LEU A 437 25.96 -2.54 16.64
N LEU A 438 26.64 -2.78 17.77
CA LEU A 438 26.18 -2.36 19.09
C LEU A 438 26.21 -0.83 19.25
N GLU A 439 27.21 -0.12 18.72
CA GLU A 439 27.30 1.34 18.74
C GLU A 439 26.11 2.01 18.02
N ARG A 440 25.61 1.39 16.95
CA ARG A 440 24.42 1.84 16.22
C ARG A 440 23.11 1.45 16.90
N THR A 441 23.15 0.58 17.91
CA THR A 441 21.96 -0.01 18.54
C THR A 441 21.39 0.92 19.61
N PHE A 442 20.11 1.30 19.45
CA PHE A 442 19.37 2.04 20.46
C PHE A 442 18.87 1.11 21.58
N ILE A 443 18.30 -0.07 21.25
CA ILE A 443 17.89 -1.09 22.24
C ILE A 443 18.47 -2.43 21.81
N PHE A 444 19.29 -3.04 22.65
CA PHE A 444 19.74 -4.42 22.49
C PHE A 444 18.85 -5.32 23.35
N LEU A 445 18.17 -6.30 22.70
CA LEU A 445 17.10 -7.10 23.30
C LEU A 445 17.38 -8.62 23.24
N PRO A 446 18.39 -9.15 23.94
CA PRO A 446 18.64 -10.58 24.04
C PRO A 446 17.70 -11.26 25.05
N ASN A 447 17.53 -12.58 24.92
CA ASN A 447 17.08 -13.40 26.04
C ASN A 447 18.30 -13.82 26.91
N SER A 448 18.05 -14.45 28.08
CA SER A 448 19.11 -14.88 29.00
C SER A 448 20.13 -15.82 28.36
N LYS A 449 19.71 -16.74 27.49
CA LYS A 449 20.59 -17.69 26.79
C LYS A 449 21.44 -16.99 25.73
N GLU A 450 20.84 -16.07 24.96
CA GLU A 450 21.51 -15.24 23.96
C GLU A 450 22.53 -14.29 24.65
N SER A 451 22.13 -13.65 25.74
CA SER A 451 22.98 -12.78 26.52
C SER A 451 24.22 -13.50 27.04
N ALA A 452 24.05 -14.67 27.68
CA ALA A 452 25.16 -15.46 28.19
C ALA A 452 26.10 -15.95 27.08
N ARG A 453 25.57 -16.33 25.90
CA ARG A 453 26.37 -16.76 24.75
C ARG A 453 27.19 -15.63 24.16
N LEU A 454 26.59 -14.42 24.05
CA LEU A 454 27.26 -13.23 23.48
C LEU A 454 28.21 -12.52 24.46
N CYS A 455 28.11 -12.84 25.76
CA CYS A 455 28.97 -12.34 26.83
C CYS A 455 29.45 -13.45 27.77
N PRO A 456 30.26 -14.40 27.27
CA PRO A 456 30.61 -15.63 28.03
C PRO A 456 31.49 -15.37 29.28
N GLY A 457 32.01 -14.18 29.43
CA GLY A 457 32.86 -13.81 30.60
C GLY A 457 32.04 -13.40 31.85
N GLU A 458 30.72 -13.17 31.71
CA GLU A 458 29.89 -12.65 32.79
C GLU A 458 28.75 -13.65 33.09
N SER A 459 28.56 -13.99 34.37
CA SER A 459 27.53 -14.92 34.79
C SER A 459 26.20 -14.27 35.20
N GLN A 460 26.23 -13.01 35.61
CA GLN A 460 25.06 -12.27 36.05
C GLN A 460 24.48 -11.41 34.92
N VAL A 461 23.15 -11.39 34.83
CA VAL A 461 22.43 -10.65 33.77
C VAL A 461 22.76 -9.15 33.80
N GLU A 462 22.91 -8.57 34.99
CA GLU A 462 23.29 -7.19 35.19
C GLU A 462 24.66 -6.86 34.61
N GLN A 463 25.65 -7.74 34.84
CA GLN A 463 27.02 -7.58 34.35
C GLN A 463 27.09 -7.76 32.84
N GLN A 464 26.34 -8.74 32.30
CA GLN A 464 26.20 -8.93 30.85
C GLN A 464 25.61 -7.67 30.18
N ALA A 465 24.54 -7.12 30.77
CA ALA A 465 23.90 -5.90 30.26
C ALA A 465 24.86 -4.69 30.29
N GLU A 466 25.63 -4.52 31.38
CA GLU A 466 26.66 -3.48 31.45
C GLU A 466 27.78 -3.66 30.40
N ALA A 467 28.16 -4.89 30.12
CA ALA A 467 29.15 -5.19 29.08
C ALA A 467 28.65 -4.75 27.69
N PHE A 468 27.38 -4.98 27.34
CA PHE A 468 26.81 -4.50 26.09
C PHE A 468 26.68 -2.96 26.03
N LEU A 469 26.36 -2.30 27.16
CA LEU A 469 26.37 -0.82 27.24
C LEU A 469 27.78 -0.27 27.00
N LYS A 470 28.81 -0.87 27.60
CA LYS A 470 30.22 -0.45 27.40
C LYS A 470 30.67 -0.61 25.94
N ARG A 471 30.08 -1.55 25.19
CA ARG A 471 30.31 -1.78 23.77
C ARG A 471 29.44 -0.90 22.86
N GLY A 472 28.66 0.03 23.42
CA GLY A 472 27.99 1.11 22.66
C GLY A 472 26.47 1.09 22.65
N ALA A 473 25.79 0.00 23.01
CA ALA A 473 24.34 -0.03 23.08
C ALA A 473 23.80 1.06 24.03
N LYS A 474 22.69 1.71 23.69
CA LYS A 474 22.14 2.80 24.52
C LYS A 474 21.21 2.29 25.62
N HIS A 475 20.44 1.25 25.34
CA HIS A 475 19.63 0.51 26.30
C HIS A 475 19.84 -0.98 26.11
N VAL A 476 19.83 -1.74 27.18
CA VAL A 476 19.84 -3.20 27.15
C VAL A 476 18.62 -3.72 27.91
N ILE A 477 17.88 -4.62 27.28
CA ILE A 477 16.73 -5.30 27.88
C ILE A 477 16.95 -6.80 27.72
N VAL A 478 17.20 -7.51 28.82
CA VAL A 478 17.36 -8.96 28.81
C VAL A 478 16.04 -9.62 29.23
N THR A 479 15.42 -10.38 28.32
CA THR A 479 14.20 -11.13 28.65
C THR A 479 14.54 -12.43 29.39
N LEU A 480 13.81 -12.72 30.46
CA LEU A 480 14.07 -13.80 31.44
C LEU A 480 12.95 -14.85 31.48
N GLY A 481 12.13 -14.92 30.43
CA GLY A 481 10.98 -15.83 30.35
C GLY A 481 9.94 -15.51 31.44
N HIS A 482 9.59 -16.48 32.25
CA HIS A 482 8.59 -16.35 33.32
C HIS A 482 9.02 -15.39 34.45
N GLU A 483 10.29 -15.02 34.55
CA GLU A 483 10.77 -14.02 35.51
C GLU A 483 10.59 -12.57 34.96
N GLY A 484 10.20 -12.40 33.70
CA GLY A 484 10.00 -11.08 33.09
C GLY A 484 11.21 -10.56 32.34
N CYS A 485 11.71 -9.37 32.67
CA CYS A 485 12.91 -8.83 32.03
C CYS A 485 13.70 -7.88 32.95
N TYR A 486 14.97 -7.68 32.61
CA TYR A 486 15.86 -6.70 33.21
C TYR A 486 16.21 -5.62 32.17
N TRP A 487 16.08 -4.36 32.54
CA TRP A 487 16.42 -3.19 31.72
C TRP A 487 17.46 -2.30 32.40
N THR A 488 18.38 -1.76 31.59
CA THR A 488 19.29 -0.71 32.01
C THR A 488 19.68 0.23 30.85
N ASP A 489 19.95 1.50 31.17
CA ASP A 489 20.55 2.52 30.29
C ASP A 489 21.93 2.99 30.80
N GLY A 490 22.51 2.29 31.78
CA GLY A 490 23.76 2.64 32.43
C GLY A 490 23.61 3.66 33.58
N LYS A 491 22.51 4.38 33.66
CA LYS A 491 22.18 5.32 34.76
C LYS A 491 21.03 4.79 35.62
N ASN A 492 20.06 4.19 34.95
CA ASN A 492 18.90 3.60 35.57
C ASN A 492 18.87 2.11 35.26
N SER A 493 18.33 1.31 36.18
CA SER A 493 18.06 -0.09 35.96
C SER A 493 16.80 -0.51 36.70
N GLN A 494 16.10 -1.51 36.14
CA GLN A 494 14.88 -2.04 36.74
C GLN A 494 14.59 -3.46 36.24
N ARG A 495 14.09 -4.30 37.15
CA ARG A 495 13.46 -5.58 36.82
C ARG A 495 11.95 -5.42 36.69
N PHE A 496 11.37 -5.98 35.65
CA PHE A 496 9.93 -6.00 35.39
C PHE A 496 9.47 -7.45 35.47
N PRO A 497 8.50 -7.77 36.32
CA PRO A 497 7.96 -9.13 36.42
C PRO A 497 7.21 -9.50 35.13
N ALA A 498 7.17 -10.77 34.80
CA ALA A 498 6.29 -11.27 33.74
C ALA A 498 4.82 -10.96 34.07
N ALA A 499 4.02 -10.78 33.04
CA ALA A 499 2.58 -10.68 33.22
C ALA A 499 2.02 -12.08 33.55
N ASP A 500 1.08 -12.12 34.51
CA ASP A 500 0.47 -13.36 34.99
C ASP A 500 -0.63 -13.83 34.04
N PHE A 501 -0.26 -14.74 33.14
CA PHE A 501 -1.14 -15.43 32.21
C PHE A 501 -0.88 -16.95 32.24
N GLU A 502 -1.93 -17.73 32.05
CA GLU A 502 -1.78 -19.17 31.83
C GLU A 502 -1.11 -19.42 30.47
N THR A 503 0.05 -20.08 30.51
CA THR A 503 0.88 -20.31 29.32
C THR A 503 0.49 -21.57 28.59
N VAL A 504 0.23 -21.48 27.29
CA VAL A 504 -0.06 -22.59 26.37
C VAL A 504 1.12 -22.80 25.40
N ASP A 505 1.65 -21.71 24.81
CA ASP A 505 2.74 -21.75 23.82
C ASP A 505 3.59 -20.49 23.97
N THR A 506 4.89 -20.62 24.20
CA THR A 506 5.81 -19.49 24.36
C THR A 506 6.41 -18.98 23.06
N THR A 507 6.08 -19.63 21.94
CA THR A 507 6.60 -19.25 20.62
C THR A 507 6.12 -17.85 20.24
N GLY A 508 7.05 -17.00 19.80
CA GLY A 508 6.74 -15.62 19.38
C GLY A 508 6.58 -14.59 20.52
N ALA A 509 6.64 -14.99 21.80
CA ALA A 509 6.50 -14.05 22.92
C ALA A 509 7.56 -12.92 22.89
N ALA A 510 8.79 -13.22 22.51
CA ALA A 510 9.85 -12.23 22.36
C ALA A 510 9.61 -11.29 21.15
N ASP A 511 8.95 -11.75 20.09
CA ASP A 511 8.55 -10.95 18.94
C ASP A 511 7.39 -10.00 19.31
N ALA A 512 6.41 -10.51 20.08
CA ALA A 512 5.33 -9.70 20.66
C ALA A 512 5.88 -8.62 21.59
N PHE A 513 6.85 -8.96 22.45
CA PHE A 513 7.54 -8.00 23.32
C PHE A 513 8.22 -6.90 22.52
N ALA A 514 9.04 -7.26 21.54
CA ALA A 514 9.79 -6.29 20.71
C ALA A 514 8.86 -5.34 19.96
N ALA A 515 7.81 -5.87 19.35
CA ALA A 515 6.82 -5.08 18.63
C ALA A 515 6.04 -4.13 19.55
N ALA A 516 5.55 -4.62 20.69
CA ALA A 516 4.81 -3.80 21.65
C ALA A 516 5.69 -2.70 22.24
N LEU A 517 6.95 -3.00 22.55
CA LEU A 517 7.93 -2.02 23.05
C LEU A 517 8.07 -0.86 22.06
N VAL A 518 8.36 -1.13 20.78
CA VAL A 518 8.60 -0.07 19.80
C VAL A 518 7.32 0.70 19.47
N VAL A 519 6.15 0.04 19.40
CA VAL A 519 4.88 0.73 19.15
C VAL A 519 4.51 1.64 20.32
N CYS A 520 4.70 1.21 21.56
CA CYS A 520 4.49 2.07 22.73
C CYS A 520 5.42 3.28 22.71
N LEU A 521 6.68 3.11 22.34
CA LEU A 521 7.64 4.20 22.23
C LEU A 521 7.28 5.17 21.08
N THR A 522 6.79 4.68 19.93
CA THR A 522 6.33 5.57 18.84
C THR A 522 5.08 6.36 19.21
N LYS A 523 4.25 5.81 20.10
CA LYS A 523 3.08 6.51 20.68
C LYS A 523 3.46 7.49 21.80
N GLY A 524 4.77 7.67 22.10
CA GLY A 524 5.29 8.65 23.05
C GLY A 524 5.29 8.20 24.51
N LEU A 525 5.06 6.91 24.79
CA LEU A 525 5.18 6.39 26.15
C LEU A 525 6.66 6.36 26.58
N ASP A 526 6.93 6.54 27.86
CA ASP A 526 8.28 6.42 28.39
C ASP A 526 8.76 4.95 28.37
N MET A 527 10.07 4.75 28.53
CA MET A 527 10.69 3.43 28.43
C MET A 527 10.13 2.44 29.45
N ARG A 528 9.81 2.87 30.67
CA ARG A 528 9.31 2.01 31.75
C ARG A 528 7.90 1.52 31.46
N GLU A 529 7.03 2.43 31.03
CA GLU A 529 5.66 2.11 30.65
C GLU A 529 5.66 1.24 29.38
N ALA A 530 6.50 1.54 28.39
CA ALA A 530 6.64 0.75 27.19
C ALA A 530 7.10 -0.70 27.49
N ILE A 531 8.07 -0.89 28.39
CA ILE A 531 8.50 -2.23 28.84
C ILE A 531 7.38 -2.94 29.60
N HIS A 532 6.66 -2.26 30.48
CA HIS A 532 5.54 -2.86 31.19
C HIS A 532 4.47 -3.40 30.23
N ARG A 533 4.07 -2.58 29.24
CA ARG A 533 3.11 -2.99 28.20
C ARG A 533 3.65 -4.12 27.32
N ALA A 534 4.94 -4.09 27.00
CA ALA A 534 5.61 -5.16 26.29
C ALA A 534 5.58 -6.50 27.03
N THR A 535 5.73 -6.49 28.38
CA THR A 535 5.57 -7.74 29.19
C THR A 535 4.15 -8.25 29.16
N VAL A 536 3.14 -7.37 29.15
CA VAL A 536 1.72 -7.77 29.02
C VAL A 536 1.45 -8.38 27.64
N ALA A 537 1.95 -7.74 26.57
CA ALA A 537 1.78 -8.25 25.22
C ALA A 537 2.46 -9.62 25.01
N ALA A 538 3.68 -9.78 25.54
CA ALA A 538 4.40 -11.05 25.51
C ALA A 538 3.66 -12.14 26.30
N GLY A 539 3.19 -11.84 27.51
CA GLY A 539 2.41 -12.79 28.31
C GLY A 539 1.10 -13.19 27.63
N PHE A 540 0.36 -12.21 27.05
CA PHE A 540 -0.87 -12.50 26.32
C PHE A 540 -0.62 -13.43 25.11
N SER A 541 0.46 -13.22 24.36
CA SER A 541 0.78 -14.05 23.20
C SER A 541 1.02 -15.52 23.55
N THR A 542 1.33 -15.83 24.82
CA THR A 542 1.53 -17.23 25.26
C THR A 542 0.24 -17.97 25.59
N THR A 543 -0.92 -17.31 25.59
CA THR A 543 -2.21 -17.89 26.01
C THR A 543 -2.89 -18.78 24.97
N LYS A 544 -2.37 -18.81 23.74
CA LYS A 544 -2.94 -19.54 22.60
C LYS A 544 -1.86 -20.23 21.80
N TRP A 545 -2.27 -21.30 21.12
CA TRP A 545 -1.44 -21.92 20.09
C TRP A 545 -1.30 -21.03 18.86
N GLY A 546 -0.12 -21.05 18.25
CA GLY A 546 0.23 -20.28 17.07
C GLY A 546 0.79 -18.90 17.42
N VAL A 547 1.55 -18.30 16.50
CA VAL A 547 2.29 -17.08 16.79
C VAL A 547 1.49 -15.85 16.44
N THR A 548 1.19 -15.63 15.16
CA THR A 548 0.54 -14.40 14.70
C THR A 548 -0.90 -14.26 15.17
N ASP A 549 -1.63 -15.37 15.32
CA ASP A 549 -3.02 -15.36 15.81
C ASP A 549 -3.11 -15.03 17.29
N ALA A 550 -2.06 -15.36 18.06
CA ALA A 550 -1.96 -15.05 19.48
C ALA A 550 -1.49 -13.61 19.78
N MET A 551 -1.01 -12.85 18.76
CA MET A 551 -0.60 -11.46 18.97
C MET A 551 -1.79 -10.59 19.39
N ILE A 552 -1.56 -9.77 20.44
CA ILE A 552 -2.54 -8.85 21.00
C ILE A 552 -2.79 -7.66 20.06
N ASP A 553 -4.02 -7.14 20.03
CA ASP A 553 -4.35 -5.84 19.43
C ASP A 553 -4.22 -4.70 20.44
N TRP A 554 -4.24 -3.46 19.92
CA TRP A 554 -4.02 -2.26 20.74
C TRP A 554 -5.11 -2.07 21.79
N ASP A 555 -6.38 -2.23 21.45
CA ASP A 555 -7.51 -2.03 22.38
C ASP A 555 -7.47 -3.02 23.55
N THR A 556 -7.17 -4.28 23.26
CA THR A 556 -7.00 -5.33 24.28
C THR A 556 -5.80 -5.03 25.19
N LEU A 557 -4.67 -4.57 24.62
CA LEU A 557 -3.49 -4.17 25.40
C LEU A 557 -3.80 -2.99 26.34
N GLU A 558 -4.45 -1.94 25.84
CA GLU A 558 -4.89 -0.79 26.63
C GLU A 558 -5.82 -1.23 27.78
N PHE A 559 -6.81 -2.07 27.48
CA PHE A 559 -7.74 -2.58 28.49
C PHE A 559 -7.01 -3.34 29.61
N LEU A 560 -6.12 -4.27 29.26
CA LEU A 560 -5.39 -5.07 30.24
C LEU A 560 -4.45 -4.24 31.13
N CYS A 561 -3.80 -3.24 30.54
CA CYS A 561 -2.91 -2.34 31.31
C CYS A 561 -3.70 -1.40 32.23
N SER A 562 -4.86 -0.87 31.76
CA SER A 562 -5.72 0.01 32.55
C SER A 562 -6.43 -0.74 33.69
N ALA A 563 -6.95 -1.94 33.45
CA ALA A 563 -7.63 -2.75 34.46
C ALA A 563 -6.70 -3.13 35.63
N LYS A 564 -5.43 -3.47 35.35
CA LYS A 564 -4.44 -3.76 36.41
C LYS A 564 -4.11 -2.54 37.27
N ASN A 565 -4.10 -1.35 36.72
CA ASN A 565 -3.90 -0.11 37.50
C ASN A 565 -5.09 0.17 38.43
N THR A 566 -6.31 -0.09 38.00
CA THR A 566 -7.52 0.05 38.80
C THR A 566 -7.53 -0.92 39.97
N LEU A 567 -7.19 -2.20 39.75
CA LEU A 567 -7.13 -3.21 40.81
C LEU A 567 -6.02 -2.96 41.85
N ARG A 568 -4.91 -2.35 41.44
CA ARG A 568 -3.85 -1.92 42.40
C ARG A 568 -4.27 -0.73 43.28
N GLN A 569 -5.11 0.16 42.78
CA GLN A 569 -5.65 1.29 43.60
C GLN A 569 -6.66 0.82 44.65
N PHE A 570 -7.40 -0.27 44.41
CA PHE A 570 -8.35 -0.85 45.38
C PHE A 570 -7.69 -1.81 46.42
N ARG A 571 -6.40 -2.16 46.26
CA ARG A 571 -5.65 -2.99 47.19
C ARG A 571 -4.69 -2.19 48.10
N ARG A 572 -4.72 -0.83 48.01
CA ARG A 572 -4.10 0.11 48.95
C ARG A 572 -5.20 0.75 49.79
#